data_0a2154744500df878f8f6ad48fc5fbd5
#
_entry.id   0a2154744500df878f8f6ad48fc5fbd5
#
_cell.length_a   1.000
_cell.length_b   1.000
_cell.length_c   1.000
_cell.angle_alpha   90.00
_cell.angle_beta   90.00
_cell.angle_gamma   90.00
#
_symmetry.space_group_name_H-M   'P 1'
#
loop_
_entity.id
_entity.type
_entity.pdbx_description
1 polymer ?
#
loop_
_entity_poly.entity_id
_entity_poly.type
_entity_poly.pdbx_seq_one_letter_code
_entity_poly.pdbx_strand_id
1 'polypeptide(L)'
;MISKIQNFKYLKGGLNKHWPIKKDISYDFQCDVMQKIGYTINDLNDVLENIDKTSRKDVVYIVMLASWIQEAVKSLFECYPEEICKNFVYADEDLLNKGRKYLEAIRSFICAHPLKASRHTAYGFDGTEICVDIRFETKMLLVFGIDKHRYIDFEGIHNGKNDKSDFYLYCYSKESKKKLEFANYIGCSYSDIYKVADLYINKVICFDNYLKKLKRKEFIKQNEQIR
;
A
#
# COMPACT_ATOMS: atom_id res chain seq x y z
N MET A 1 -11.38 -10.38 -10.30
CA MET A 1 -10.12 -10.39 -11.08
C MET A 1 -9.34 -9.13 -10.72
N ILE A 2 -8.06 -9.26 -10.33
CA ILE A 2 -7.19 -8.12 -9.99
C ILE A 2 -6.69 -7.52 -11.30
N SER A 3 -6.79 -6.19 -11.46
CA SER A 3 -6.28 -5.50 -12.64
C SER A 3 -4.80 -5.16 -12.48
N LYS A 4 -4.04 -5.19 -13.58
CA LYS A 4 -2.66 -4.69 -13.60
C LYS A 4 -2.62 -3.20 -13.25
N ILE A 5 -1.64 -2.81 -12.45
CA ILE A 5 -1.40 -1.41 -12.11
C ILE A 5 -0.88 -0.69 -13.36
N GLN A 6 -1.39 0.51 -13.63
CA GLN A 6 -0.97 1.31 -14.77
C GLN A 6 0.52 1.70 -14.65
N ASN A 7 1.32 1.33 -15.65
CA ASN A 7 2.74 1.64 -15.64
C ASN A 7 3.01 3.11 -16.02
N PHE A 8 4.03 3.71 -15.39
CA PHE A 8 4.51 5.07 -15.64
C PHE A 8 5.00 5.33 -17.10
N LYS A 9 5.14 4.30 -17.92
CA LYS A 9 5.50 4.50 -19.36
C LYS A 9 4.61 5.52 -20.06
N TYR A 10 3.37 5.65 -19.63
CA TYR A 10 2.42 6.63 -20.16
C TYR A 10 2.64 8.06 -19.66
N LEU A 11 3.41 8.24 -18.61
CA LEU A 11 3.78 9.54 -18.07
C LEU A 11 5.11 10.07 -18.67
N LYS A 12 5.78 9.27 -19.51
CA LYS A 12 7.02 9.65 -20.21
C LYS A 12 6.81 10.88 -21.08
N GLY A 13 7.24 12.00 -20.63
CA GLY A 13 7.19 13.28 -21.35
C GLY A 13 6.36 14.35 -20.67
N GLY A 14 5.49 14.00 -19.72
CA GLY A 14 4.70 14.96 -18.95
C GLY A 14 5.38 15.40 -17.66
N LEU A 15 5.90 14.45 -16.90
CA LEU A 15 6.42 14.70 -15.57
C LEU A 15 7.61 15.65 -15.54
N ASN A 16 8.61 15.44 -16.40
CA ASN A 16 9.87 16.20 -16.35
C ASN A 16 9.77 17.67 -16.82
N LYS A 17 8.79 18.01 -17.66
CA LYS A 17 8.67 19.34 -18.26
C LYS A 17 7.79 20.33 -17.47
N HIS A 18 6.93 19.79 -16.61
CA HIS A 18 5.87 20.60 -15.96
C HIS A 18 6.04 20.67 -14.46
N TRP A 19 7.02 20.01 -13.89
CA TRP A 19 7.14 19.84 -12.47
C TRP A 19 8.06 20.88 -11.85
N PRO A 20 7.53 21.82 -11.08
CA PRO A 20 8.33 22.78 -10.33
C PRO A 20 8.92 22.05 -9.11
N ILE A 21 10.16 21.61 -9.25
CA ILE A 21 10.91 20.99 -8.15
C ILE A 21 11.38 22.08 -7.20
N LYS A 22 11.42 21.80 -5.91
CA LYS A 22 12.07 22.67 -4.92
C LYS A 22 13.54 22.89 -5.29
N LYS A 23 14.08 24.08 -5.04
CA LYS A 23 15.45 24.45 -5.40
C LYS A 23 16.54 23.63 -4.70
N ASP A 24 16.23 23.08 -3.54
CA ASP A 24 17.09 22.25 -2.70
C ASP A 24 17.03 20.75 -3.02
N ILE A 25 16.13 20.35 -3.91
CA ILE A 25 15.99 18.94 -4.35
C ILE A 25 16.70 18.74 -5.69
N SER A 26 17.57 17.73 -5.76
CA SER A 26 18.24 17.40 -7.02
C SER A 26 17.26 16.77 -8.01
N TYR A 27 17.47 17.08 -9.28
CA TYR A 27 16.74 16.45 -10.37
C TYR A 27 16.97 14.93 -10.40
N ASP A 28 18.19 14.50 -10.09
CA ASP A 28 18.55 13.07 -10.08
C ASP A 28 17.77 12.31 -9.02
N PHE A 29 17.62 12.86 -7.80
CA PHE A 29 16.80 12.24 -6.76
C PHE A 29 15.35 12.01 -7.22
N GLN A 30 14.74 13.01 -7.87
CA GLN A 30 13.40 12.86 -8.40
C GLN A 30 13.34 11.75 -9.47
N CYS A 31 14.33 11.69 -10.36
CA CYS A 31 14.42 10.66 -11.38
C CYS A 31 14.52 9.26 -10.75
N ASP A 32 15.34 9.10 -9.71
CA ASP A 32 15.50 7.83 -9.00
C ASP A 32 14.22 7.40 -8.31
N VAL A 33 13.50 8.31 -7.65
CA VAL A 33 12.18 8.03 -7.06
C VAL A 33 11.19 7.56 -8.13
N MET A 34 11.16 8.23 -9.27
CA MET A 34 10.29 7.85 -10.40
C MET A 34 10.63 6.49 -10.98
N GLN A 35 11.93 6.19 -11.14
CA GLN A 35 12.39 4.88 -11.60
C GLN A 35 12.02 3.80 -10.60
N LYS A 36 12.19 4.05 -9.30
CA LYS A 36 11.81 3.12 -8.23
C LYS A 36 10.33 2.76 -8.32
N ILE A 37 9.46 3.75 -8.49
CA ILE A 37 8.03 3.50 -8.68
C ILE A 37 7.80 2.64 -9.92
N GLY A 38 8.42 2.98 -11.06
CA GLY A 38 8.25 2.25 -12.32
C GLY A 38 8.68 0.78 -12.24
N TYR A 39 9.84 0.49 -11.62
CA TYR A 39 10.29 -0.88 -11.41
C TYR A 39 9.38 -1.64 -10.46
N THR A 40 8.95 -1.01 -9.36
CA THR A 40 8.06 -1.64 -8.39
C THR A 40 6.70 -2.00 -8.98
N ILE A 41 6.16 -1.16 -9.89
CA ILE A 41 4.93 -1.48 -10.64
C ILE A 41 5.15 -2.70 -11.54
N ASN A 42 6.28 -2.77 -12.26
CA ASN A 42 6.57 -3.92 -13.11
C ASN A 42 6.64 -5.20 -12.28
N ASP A 43 7.40 -5.18 -11.18
CA ASP A 43 7.54 -6.33 -10.28
C ASP A 43 6.18 -6.79 -9.72
N LEU A 44 5.30 -5.87 -9.30
CA LEU A 44 3.94 -6.22 -8.87
C LEU A 44 3.11 -6.83 -9.99
N ASN A 45 3.19 -6.29 -11.20
CA ASN A 45 2.46 -6.81 -12.35
C ASN A 45 2.99 -8.19 -12.80
N ASP A 46 4.29 -8.44 -12.66
CA ASP A 46 4.90 -9.74 -12.96
C ASP A 46 4.46 -10.81 -11.96
N VAL A 47 4.39 -10.47 -10.66
CA VAL A 47 3.86 -11.38 -9.64
C VAL A 47 2.37 -11.66 -9.88
N LEU A 48 1.60 -10.67 -10.33
CA LEU A 48 0.16 -10.83 -10.62
C LEU A 48 -0.11 -11.89 -11.69
N GLU A 49 0.78 -12.08 -12.65
CA GLU A 49 0.63 -13.10 -13.71
C GLU A 49 0.60 -14.53 -13.16
N ASN A 50 1.14 -14.75 -11.95
CA ASN A 50 1.19 -16.03 -11.28
C ASN A 50 0.59 -16.00 -9.87
N ILE A 51 -0.37 -15.12 -9.63
CA ILE A 51 -0.92 -14.86 -8.30
C ILE A 51 -1.50 -16.11 -7.62
N ASP A 52 -2.09 -17.00 -8.39
CA ASP A 52 -2.69 -18.26 -7.90
C ASP A 52 -1.65 -19.28 -7.43
N LYS A 53 -0.37 -19.07 -7.74
CA LYS A 53 0.75 -19.97 -7.39
C LYS A 53 1.70 -19.32 -6.37
N THR A 54 1.26 -18.26 -5.70
CA THR A 54 2.09 -17.54 -4.75
C THR A 54 2.49 -18.40 -3.56
N SER A 55 3.72 -18.23 -3.13
CA SER A 55 4.28 -18.81 -1.92
C SER A 55 4.31 -17.78 -0.78
N ARG A 56 4.67 -18.20 0.44
CA ARG A 56 4.83 -17.27 1.58
C ARG A 56 5.79 -16.11 1.30
N LYS A 57 6.90 -16.40 0.59
CA LYS A 57 7.87 -15.36 0.20
C LYS A 57 7.25 -14.34 -0.76
N ASP A 58 6.37 -14.79 -1.65
CA ASP A 58 5.72 -13.91 -2.62
C ASP A 58 4.70 -13.00 -1.92
N VAL A 59 4.00 -13.48 -0.90
CA VAL A 59 3.15 -12.63 -0.03
C VAL A 59 3.96 -11.52 0.61
N VAL A 60 5.10 -11.85 1.22
CA VAL A 60 6.03 -10.86 1.81
C VAL A 60 6.48 -9.86 0.74
N TYR A 61 6.86 -10.36 -0.43
CA TYR A 61 7.33 -9.53 -1.54
C TYR A 61 6.26 -8.57 -2.05
N ILE A 62 5.03 -9.03 -2.28
CA ILE A 62 3.88 -8.19 -2.69
C ILE A 62 3.65 -7.07 -1.67
N VAL A 63 3.62 -7.37 -0.37
CA VAL A 63 3.42 -6.37 0.69
C VAL A 63 4.56 -5.35 0.72
N MET A 64 5.79 -5.79 0.53
CA MET A 64 6.96 -4.91 0.46
C MET A 64 6.91 -4.02 -0.77
N LEU A 65 6.58 -4.55 -1.94
CA LEU A 65 6.45 -3.77 -3.17
C LEU A 65 5.35 -2.69 -3.04
N ALA A 66 4.17 -3.05 -2.53
CA ALA A 66 3.11 -2.07 -2.28
C ALA A 66 3.55 -0.98 -1.29
N SER A 67 4.30 -1.34 -0.24
CA SER A 67 4.87 -0.39 0.72
C SER A 67 5.90 0.53 0.08
N TRP A 68 6.73 0.02 -0.83
CA TRP A 68 7.70 0.84 -1.56
C TRP A 68 7.02 1.84 -2.50
N ILE A 69 5.90 1.49 -3.12
CA ILE A 69 5.09 2.47 -3.88
C ILE A 69 4.60 3.58 -2.95
N GLN A 70 4.04 3.22 -1.80
CA GLN A 70 3.58 4.20 -0.81
C GLN A 70 4.70 5.17 -0.41
N GLU A 71 5.86 4.65 -0.02
CA GLU A 71 7.01 5.45 0.42
C GLU A 71 7.57 6.30 -0.72
N ALA A 72 7.73 5.73 -1.91
CA ALA A 72 8.24 6.46 -3.06
C ALA A 72 7.29 7.57 -3.53
N VAL A 73 5.97 7.34 -3.52
CA VAL A 73 4.99 8.40 -3.83
C VAL A 73 5.05 9.51 -2.78
N LYS A 74 5.18 9.18 -1.50
CA LYS A 74 5.36 10.18 -0.44
C LYS A 74 6.60 11.03 -0.70
N SER A 75 7.77 10.40 -0.94
CA SER A 75 9.02 11.09 -1.25
C SER A 75 8.89 11.95 -2.52
N LEU A 76 8.14 11.47 -3.51
CA LEU A 76 7.86 12.24 -4.72
C LEU A 76 7.13 13.54 -4.40
N PHE A 77 6.08 13.53 -3.58
CA PHE A 77 5.34 14.73 -3.18
C PHE A 77 6.18 15.69 -2.36
N GLU A 78 7.15 15.21 -1.58
CA GLU A 78 8.09 16.04 -0.82
C GLU A 78 9.03 16.86 -1.74
N CYS A 79 9.20 16.44 -3.00
CA CYS A 79 10.00 17.18 -3.99
C CYS A 79 9.34 18.47 -4.49
N TYR A 80 8.03 18.68 -4.23
CA TYR A 80 7.30 19.84 -4.74
C TYR A 80 7.13 20.94 -3.71
N PRO A 81 6.97 22.22 -4.16
CA PRO A 81 6.59 23.32 -3.30
C PRO A 81 5.29 23.01 -2.55
N GLU A 82 5.30 23.30 -1.25
CA GLU A 82 4.18 22.99 -0.35
C GLU A 82 2.86 23.62 -0.81
N GLU A 83 2.93 24.84 -1.36
CA GLU A 83 1.78 25.58 -1.87
C GLU A 83 1.09 24.84 -3.02
N ILE A 84 1.86 24.19 -3.88
CA ILE A 84 1.31 23.40 -4.99
C ILE A 84 0.62 22.16 -4.45
N CYS A 85 1.25 21.47 -3.50
CA CYS A 85 0.68 20.26 -2.90
C CYS A 85 -0.58 20.55 -2.08
N LYS A 86 -0.62 21.68 -1.35
CA LYS A 86 -1.80 22.11 -0.56
C LYS A 86 -3.03 22.40 -1.43
N ASN A 87 -2.81 22.90 -2.63
CA ASN A 87 -3.89 23.24 -3.57
C ASN A 87 -4.33 22.06 -4.43
N PHE A 88 -3.65 20.93 -4.34
CA PHE A 88 -4.02 19.70 -5.03
C PHE A 88 -5.04 18.91 -4.22
N VAL A 89 -6.19 18.62 -4.82
CA VAL A 89 -7.24 17.79 -4.23
C VAL A 89 -7.29 16.47 -4.97
N TYR A 90 -7.13 15.39 -4.24
CA TYR A 90 -7.31 14.03 -4.75
C TYR A 90 -8.69 13.51 -4.32
N ALA A 91 -9.53 13.12 -5.27
CA ALA A 91 -10.91 12.74 -4.99
C ALA A 91 -11.03 11.52 -4.06
N ASP A 92 -10.09 10.58 -4.18
CA ASP A 92 -10.09 9.33 -3.40
C ASP A 92 -9.17 9.39 -2.17
N GLU A 93 -8.88 10.59 -1.62
CA GLU A 93 -7.96 10.76 -0.49
C GLU A 93 -8.39 9.96 0.75
N ASP A 94 -9.69 9.93 1.07
CA ASP A 94 -10.22 9.18 2.20
C ASP A 94 -10.03 7.67 2.01
N LEU A 95 -10.31 7.17 0.81
CA LEU A 95 -10.11 5.77 0.45
C LEU A 95 -8.61 5.40 0.51
N LEU A 96 -7.74 6.29 0.01
CA LEU A 96 -6.29 6.12 0.09
C LEU A 96 -5.81 6.05 1.55
N ASN A 97 -6.35 6.91 2.43
CA ASN A 97 -6.00 6.91 3.86
C ASN A 97 -6.44 5.61 4.57
N LYS A 98 -7.62 5.07 4.22
CA LYS A 98 -8.06 3.75 4.70
C LYS A 98 -7.13 2.65 4.18
N GLY A 99 -6.82 2.64 2.89
CA GLY A 99 -5.89 1.70 2.28
C GLY A 99 -4.49 1.77 2.87
N ARG A 100 -4.00 2.97 3.19
CA ARG A 100 -2.72 3.17 3.89
C ARG A 100 -2.71 2.46 5.25
N LYS A 101 -3.74 2.68 6.07
CA LYS A 101 -3.86 2.03 7.38
C LYS A 101 -3.90 0.50 7.26
N TYR A 102 -4.65 0.00 6.27
CA TYR A 102 -4.71 -1.43 5.94
C TYR A 102 -3.33 -1.99 5.60
N LEU A 103 -2.60 -1.35 4.69
CA LEU A 103 -1.29 -1.82 4.26
C LEU A 103 -0.25 -1.76 5.40
N GLU A 104 -0.28 -0.69 6.21
CA GLU A 104 0.57 -0.54 7.39
C GLU A 104 0.31 -1.66 8.41
N ALA A 105 -0.96 -2.07 8.59
CA ALA A 105 -1.33 -3.18 9.44
C ALA A 105 -0.72 -4.50 8.94
N ILE A 106 -0.95 -4.85 7.68
CA ILE A 106 -0.45 -6.09 7.08
C ILE A 106 1.09 -6.11 7.09
N ARG A 107 1.72 -5.00 6.71
CA ARG A 107 3.18 -4.87 6.77
C ARG A 107 3.71 -5.08 8.18
N SER A 108 3.05 -4.54 9.20
CA SER A 108 3.43 -4.73 10.60
C SER A 108 3.42 -6.19 11.01
N PHE A 109 2.39 -6.94 10.60
CA PHE A 109 2.27 -8.36 10.89
C PHE A 109 3.31 -9.22 10.14
N ILE A 110 3.56 -8.92 8.85
CA ILE A 110 4.35 -9.79 7.97
C ILE A 110 5.84 -9.44 8.00
N CYS A 111 6.18 -8.15 7.94
CA CYS A 111 7.54 -7.73 7.61
C CYS A 111 8.29 -7.10 8.78
N ALA A 112 7.60 -6.39 9.68
CA ALA A 112 8.29 -5.54 10.63
C ALA A 112 8.64 -6.24 11.94
N HIS A 113 7.71 -7.01 12.52
CA HIS A 113 7.88 -7.60 13.85
C HIS A 113 7.12 -8.92 14.00
N PRO A 114 7.50 -10.00 13.28
CA PRO A 114 6.75 -11.25 13.34
C PRO A 114 6.81 -11.95 14.70
N LEU A 115 7.70 -11.51 15.60
CA LEU A 115 7.93 -12.18 16.89
C LEU A 115 7.78 -11.29 18.13
N LYS A 116 7.75 -9.97 17.98
CA LYS A 116 7.67 -9.02 19.10
C LYS A 116 6.93 -7.77 18.70
N ALA A 117 5.64 -7.68 18.94
CA ALA A 117 4.95 -6.45 18.70
C ALA A 117 3.88 -6.13 19.73
N SER A 118 4.19 -5.18 20.60
CA SER A 118 3.20 -4.44 21.37
C SER A 118 2.37 -3.48 20.50
N ARG A 119 2.70 -3.33 19.22
CA ARG A 119 2.05 -2.39 18.28
C ARG A 119 0.73 -2.88 17.70
N HIS A 120 0.37 -4.14 17.95
CA HIS A 120 -0.84 -4.74 17.41
C HIS A 120 -2.11 -4.47 18.25
N THR A 121 -2.02 -3.71 19.34
CA THR A 121 -3.19 -3.30 20.14
C THR A 121 -4.22 -2.55 19.32
N ALA A 122 -3.76 -1.69 18.40
CA ALA A 122 -4.64 -0.96 17.48
C ALA A 122 -5.47 -1.88 16.56
N TYR A 123 -5.04 -3.16 16.43
CA TYR A 123 -5.72 -4.17 15.62
C TYR A 123 -6.36 -5.27 16.47
N GLY A 124 -6.61 -5.00 17.75
CA GLY A 124 -7.31 -5.90 18.65
C GLY A 124 -6.46 -7.03 19.25
N PHE A 125 -5.15 -6.87 19.27
CA PHE A 125 -4.22 -7.77 19.97
C PHE A 125 -3.65 -7.04 21.18
N ASP A 126 -4.18 -7.31 22.36
CA ASP A 126 -3.96 -6.59 23.63
C ASP A 126 -2.50 -6.60 24.15
N GLY A 127 -1.59 -5.92 23.45
CA GLY A 127 -0.21 -5.72 23.90
C GLY A 127 0.63 -6.99 24.09
N THR A 128 0.07 -8.14 23.76
CA THR A 128 0.69 -9.46 23.90
C THR A 128 1.68 -9.68 22.78
N GLU A 129 2.88 -10.19 23.09
CA GLU A 129 3.81 -10.66 22.07
C GLU A 129 3.16 -11.77 21.24
N ILE A 130 3.00 -11.55 19.95
CA ILE A 130 2.42 -12.51 19.02
C ILE A 130 3.46 -12.99 18.01
N CYS A 131 3.33 -14.24 17.61
CA CYS A 131 3.98 -14.81 16.44
C CYS A 131 2.99 -14.81 15.29
N VAL A 132 3.47 -14.51 14.08
CA VAL A 132 2.66 -14.52 12.86
C VAL A 132 3.26 -15.48 11.84
N ASP A 133 2.44 -16.36 11.29
CA ASP A 133 2.78 -17.24 10.19
C ASP A 133 1.80 -17.01 9.02
N ILE A 134 2.29 -17.13 7.78
CA ILE A 134 1.46 -16.99 6.57
C ILE A 134 0.91 -18.37 6.20
N ARG A 135 -0.39 -18.47 6.01
CA ARG A 135 -1.11 -19.70 5.64
C ARG A 135 -1.99 -19.46 4.42
N PHE A 136 -2.11 -20.46 3.55
CA PHE A 136 -3.04 -20.44 2.40
C PHE A 136 -4.31 -21.23 2.67
N GLU A 137 -4.32 -22.02 3.72
CA GLU A 137 -5.46 -22.84 4.12
C GLU A 137 -5.72 -22.66 5.62
N THR A 138 -6.99 -22.66 5.97
CA THR A 138 -7.43 -22.71 7.36
C THR A 138 -7.61 -24.17 7.78
N LYS A 139 -6.59 -25.01 7.66
CA LYS A 139 -6.68 -26.37 8.20
C LYS A 139 -6.78 -26.25 9.71
N MET A 140 -7.99 -26.57 10.21
CA MET A 140 -8.21 -26.77 11.63
C MET A 140 -7.27 -27.88 12.09
N LEU A 141 -6.28 -27.52 12.87
CA LEU A 141 -5.75 -28.43 13.86
C LEU A 141 -6.85 -28.56 14.91
N LEU A 142 -7.77 -29.51 14.68
CA LEU A 142 -8.93 -29.83 15.52
C LEU A 142 -8.57 -30.21 16.97
N VAL A 143 -7.30 -30.11 17.35
CA VAL A 143 -6.81 -30.61 18.63
C VAL A 143 -7.17 -29.69 19.80
N PHE A 144 -7.49 -28.39 19.59
CA PHE A 144 -7.69 -27.46 20.70
C PHE A 144 -8.82 -26.43 20.53
N GLY A 145 -9.71 -26.64 19.62
CA GLY A 145 -11.11 -26.25 19.81
C GLY A 145 -11.54 -24.80 19.61
N ILE A 146 -10.76 -23.76 19.37
CA ILE A 146 -11.33 -22.41 19.10
C ILE A 146 -10.37 -21.53 18.29
N ASP A 147 -10.16 -21.87 17.03
CA ASP A 147 -9.55 -20.93 16.10
C ASP A 147 -10.56 -19.84 15.76
N LYS A 148 -10.27 -18.61 16.15
CA LYS A 148 -11.08 -17.45 15.78
C LYS A 148 -10.72 -17.02 14.39
N HIS A 149 -11.72 -16.92 13.53
CA HIS A 149 -11.57 -16.38 12.19
C HIS A 149 -11.94 -14.91 12.20
N ARG A 150 -11.06 -14.11 11.61
CA ARG A 150 -11.24 -12.69 11.32
C ARG A 150 -10.78 -12.42 9.91
N TYR A 151 -11.12 -11.27 9.37
CA TYR A 151 -10.52 -10.75 8.14
C TYR A 151 -10.26 -9.26 8.29
N ILE A 152 -9.37 -8.74 7.48
CA ILE A 152 -9.02 -7.32 7.45
C ILE A 152 -9.25 -6.77 6.05
N ASP A 153 -9.87 -5.60 5.97
CA ASP A 153 -10.07 -4.81 4.77
C ASP A 153 -9.85 -3.32 5.04
N PHE A 154 -10.26 -2.45 4.14
CA PHE A 154 -10.09 -1.00 4.29
C PHE A 154 -10.93 -0.40 5.42
N GLU A 155 -11.97 -1.06 5.87
CA GLU A 155 -12.81 -0.60 6.99
C GLU A 155 -12.29 -1.09 8.35
N GLY A 156 -11.35 -2.05 8.36
CA GLY A 156 -10.71 -2.53 9.58
C GLY A 156 -10.71 -4.05 9.72
N ILE A 157 -10.69 -4.52 10.98
CA ILE A 157 -10.74 -5.94 11.31
C ILE A 157 -12.17 -6.35 11.66
N HIS A 158 -12.63 -7.41 11.00
CA HIS A 158 -13.97 -7.97 11.15
C HIS A 158 -13.92 -9.39 11.71
N ASN A 159 -14.95 -9.79 12.44
CA ASN A 159 -15.11 -11.17 12.92
C ASN A 159 -15.73 -12.05 11.82
N GLY A 160 -15.30 -13.31 11.77
CA GLY A 160 -15.80 -14.31 10.83
C GLY A 160 -14.84 -14.60 9.68
N LYS A 161 -15.28 -15.49 8.78
CA LYS A 161 -14.55 -15.82 7.57
C LYS A 161 -14.94 -14.89 6.43
N ASN A 162 -13.99 -14.60 5.55
CA ASN A 162 -14.25 -13.91 4.30
C ASN A 162 -13.81 -14.83 3.15
N ASP A 163 -14.76 -15.21 2.30
CA ASP A 163 -14.51 -16.10 1.15
C ASP A 163 -13.60 -15.46 0.08
N LYS A 164 -13.34 -14.15 0.19
CA LYS A 164 -12.40 -13.41 -0.68
C LYS A 164 -10.96 -13.41 -0.16
N SER A 165 -10.69 -14.09 0.96
CA SER A 165 -9.33 -14.15 1.50
C SER A 165 -8.46 -15.07 0.65
N ASP A 166 -7.35 -14.54 0.14
CA ASP A 166 -6.38 -15.27 -0.66
C ASP A 166 -5.33 -15.96 0.21
N PHE A 167 -5.05 -15.37 1.37
CA PHE A 167 -4.14 -15.92 2.36
C PHE A 167 -4.56 -15.49 3.78
N TYR A 168 -3.97 -16.12 4.78
CA TYR A 168 -4.27 -15.88 6.19
C TYR A 168 -3.00 -15.57 6.96
N LEU A 169 -3.08 -14.60 7.85
CA LEU A 169 -2.11 -14.39 8.91
C LEU A 169 -2.55 -15.20 10.11
N TYR A 170 -1.82 -16.25 10.41
CA TYR A 170 -2.06 -17.05 11.62
C TYR A 170 -1.29 -16.44 12.79
N CYS A 171 -2.02 -15.81 13.69
CA CYS A 171 -1.47 -15.10 14.85
C CYS A 171 -1.67 -15.92 16.11
N TYR A 172 -0.60 -16.14 16.87
CA TYR A 172 -0.68 -16.84 18.15
C TYR A 172 0.20 -16.16 19.20
N SER A 173 -0.29 -16.20 20.46
CA SER A 173 0.42 -15.60 21.59
C SER A 173 1.63 -16.43 22.01
N LYS A 174 2.70 -15.76 22.44
CA LYS A 174 3.86 -16.36 23.08
C LYS A 174 3.52 -16.92 24.47
N GLU A 175 2.56 -16.34 25.17
CA GLU A 175 2.18 -16.75 26.50
C GLU A 175 1.39 -18.06 26.49
N SER A 176 1.90 -19.10 27.17
CA SER A 176 1.29 -20.44 27.16
C SER A 176 -0.15 -20.47 27.71
N LYS A 177 -0.48 -19.62 28.69
CA LYS A 177 -1.83 -19.50 29.27
C LYS A 177 -2.83 -18.84 28.31
N LYS A 178 -2.35 -17.99 27.40
CA LYS A 178 -3.17 -17.29 26.40
C LYS A 178 -3.13 -17.93 25.02
N LYS A 179 -2.30 -18.95 24.82
CA LYS A 179 -2.05 -19.58 23.53
C LYS A 179 -3.33 -20.11 22.88
N LEU A 180 -4.27 -20.63 23.69
CA LEU A 180 -5.57 -21.13 23.22
C LEU A 180 -6.59 -20.02 22.95
N GLU A 181 -6.44 -18.85 23.62
CA GLU A 181 -7.35 -17.72 23.46
C GLU A 181 -7.01 -16.84 22.27
N PHE A 182 -5.76 -16.89 21.79
CA PHE A 182 -5.21 -15.99 20.81
C PHE A 182 -4.83 -16.62 19.45
N ALA A 183 -5.19 -17.87 19.20
CA ALA A 183 -5.07 -18.42 17.87
C ALA A 183 -6.12 -17.78 16.94
N ASN A 184 -5.66 -16.86 16.08
CA ASN A 184 -6.53 -16.16 15.15
C ASN A 184 -6.02 -16.33 13.73
N TYR A 185 -6.93 -16.65 12.83
CA TYR A 185 -6.72 -16.51 11.39
C TYR A 185 -7.26 -15.15 10.95
N ILE A 186 -6.41 -14.31 10.39
CA ILE A 186 -6.79 -13.03 9.79
C ILE A 186 -6.69 -13.19 8.28
N GLY A 187 -7.85 -13.29 7.63
CA GLY A 187 -7.94 -13.37 6.18
C GLY A 187 -7.55 -12.04 5.54
N CYS A 188 -6.73 -12.10 4.50
CA CYS A 188 -6.23 -10.97 3.72
C CYS A 188 -6.45 -11.22 2.24
N SER A 189 -6.67 -10.17 1.46
CA SER A 189 -6.84 -10.25 0.02
C SER A 189 -5.70 -9.57 -0.75
N TYR A 190 -5.20 -10.23 -1.78
CA TYR A 190 -4.29 -9.59 -2.74
C TYR A 190 -4.97 -8.39 -3.43
N SER A 191 -6.27 -8.52 -3.73
CA SER A 191 -7.03 -7.45 -4.36
C SER A 191 -6.94 -6.14 -3.58
N ASP A 192 -7.01 -6.19 -2.26
CA ASP A 192 -6.91 -5.00 -1.42
C ASP A 192 -5.50 -4.42 -1.41
N ILE A 193 -4.46 -5.25 -1.39
CA ILE A 193 -3.06 -4.79 -1.45
C ILE A 193 -2.77 -4.09 -2.78
N TYR A 194 -3.19 -4.70 -3.90
CA TYR A 194 -3.05 -4.10 -5.23
C TYR A 194 -3.85 -2.82 -5.37
N LYS A 195 -5.05 -2.76 -4.79
CA LYS A 195 -5.88 -1.55 -4.77
C LYS A 195 -5.20 -0.39 -4.04
N VAL A 196 -4.50 -0.64 -2.93
CA VAL A 196 -3.72 0.41 -2.26
C VAL A 196 -2.62 0.94 -3.18
N ALA A 197 -1.86 0.06 -3.80
CA ALA A 197 -0.80 0.46 -4.73
C ALA A 197 -1.36 1.28 -5.90
N ASP A 198 -2.48 0.84 -6.50
CA ASP A 198 -3.16 1.52 -7.59
C ASP A 198 -3.66 2.92 -7.18
N LEU A 199 -4.22 3.08 -5.99
CA LEU A 199 -4.65 4.38 -5.46
C LEU A 199 -3.48 5.37 -5.35
N TYR A 200 -2.29 4.93 -4.92
CA TYR A 200 -1.10 5.77 -4.88
C TYR A 200 -0.66 6.19 -6.29
N ILE A 201 -0.68 5.27 -7.24
CA ILE A 201 -0.31 5.57 -8.63
C ILE A 201 -1.32 6.51 -9.27
N ASN A 202 -2.61 6.29 -9.06
CA ASN A 202 -3.67 7.18 -9.54
C ASN A 202 -3.55 8.59 -8.94
N LYS A 203 -3.15 8.72 -7.66
CA LYS A 203 -2.86 10.03 -7.05
C LYS A 203 -1.75 10.76 -7.81
N VAL A 204 -0.68 10.07 -8.20
CA VAL A 204 0.42 10.67 -9.01
C VAL A 204 -0.08 11.07 -10.39
N ILE A 205 -0.88 10.25 -11.06
CA ILE A 205 -1.48 10.56 -12.37
C ILE A 205 -2.38 11.80 -12.28
N CYS A 206 -3.23 11.87 -11.25
CA CYS A 206 -4.09 13.04 -11.00
C CYS A 206 -3.27 14.30 -10.73
N PHE A 207 -2.17 14.18 -9.99
CA PHE A 207 -1.26 15.28 -9.71
C PHE A 207 -0.55 15.80 -10.97
N ASP A 208 -0.06 14.91 -11.82
CA ASP A 208 0.52 15.30 -13.12
C ASP A 208 -0.49 16.06 -13.99
N ASN A 209 -1.73 15.59 -14.05
CA ASN A 209 -2.79 16.28 -14.76
C ASN A 209 -3.13 17.65 -14.16
N TYR A 210 -3.07 17.79 -12.85
CA TYR A 210 -3.23 19.06 -12.15
C TYR A 210 -2.11 20.05 -12.52
N LEU A 211 -0.85 19.61 -12.51
CA LEU A 211 0.30 20.43 -12.88
C LEU A 211 0.24 20.92 -14.33
N LYS A 212 -0.19 20.05 -15.26
CA LYS A 212 -0.40 20.41 -16.68
C LYS A 212 -1.43 21.54 -16.82
N LYS A 213 -2.52 21.48 -16.02
CA LYS A 213 -3.55 22.54 -16.01
C LYS A 213 -3.04 23.86 -15.46
N LEU A 214 -2.21 23.83 -14.41
CA LEU A 214 -1.60 25.03 -13.82
C LEU A 214 -0.70 25.73 -14.86
N LYS A 215 0.22 25.01 -15.47
CA LYS A 215 1.12 25.56 -16.49
C LYS A 215 0.37 26.17 -17.67
N ARG A 216 -0.72 25.54 -18.12
CA ARG A 216 -1.55 26.10 -19.19
C ARG A 216 -2.20 27.42 -18.79
N LYS A 217 -2.65 27.57 -17.53
CA LYS A 217 -3.23 28.82 -17.01
C LYS A 217 -2.19 29.93 -16.93
N GLU A 218 -0.99 29.65 -16.49
CA GLU A 218 0.13 30.62 -16.44
C GLU A 218 0.49 31.10 -17.83
N PHE A 219 0.58 30.20 -18.81
CA PHE A 219 0.84 30.56 -20.21
C PHE A 219 -0.23 31.47 -20.80
N ILE A 220 -1.52 31.22 -20.51
CA ILE A 220 -2.63 32.06 -20.96
C ILE A 220 -2.52 33.45 -20.34
N LYS A 221 -2.30 33.58 -19.03
CA LYS A 221 -2.14 34.86 -18.33
C LYS A 221 -0.97 35.67 -18.86
N GLN A 222 0.19 35.03 -19.16
CA GLN A 222 1.34 35.72 -19.74
C GLN A 222 1.03 36.29 -21.13
N ASN A 223 0.28 35.56 -21.95
CA ASN A 223 -0.10 36.03 -23.30
C ASN A 223 -1.18 37.13 -23.27
N GLU A 224 -2.02 37.17 -22.23
CA GLU A 224 -3.00 38.26 -22.05
C GLU A 224 -2.37 39.55 -21.55
N GLN A 225 -1.25 39.48 -20.85
CA GLN A 225 -0.48 40.67 -20.38
C GLN A 225 0.41 41.28 -21.48
N ILE A 226 0.64 40.55 -22.57
CA ILE A 226 1.45 41.03 -23.71
C ILE A 226 0.55 41.64 -24.82
N ARG A 227 -0.76 41.56 -24.70
CA ARG A 227 -1.73 42.25 -25.54
C ARG A 227 -2.25 43.49 -24.89
#